data_517abbc98022a5051e11a316bac99a59
#
_entry.id   517abbc98022a5051e11a316bac99a59
#
_cell.length_a   1.000
_cell.length_b   1.000
_cell.length_c   1.000
_cell.angle_alpha   90.00
_cell.angle_beta   90.00
_cell.angle_gamma   90.00
#
_symmetry.space_group_name_H-M   'P 1'
#
loop_
_entity.id
_entity.type
_entity.pdbx_description
1 polymer ?
#
loop_
_entity_poly.entity_id
_entity_poly.type
_entity_poly.pdbx_seq_one_letter_code
_entity_poly.pdbx_strand_id
1 'polypeptide(L)'
;MFARTISMLGAVAVAVLSSSAAQAQVSDNVVKIGVLTDMNGPASTPTGQGSVTAAQMAVDDFGGTVLGKPISVIVGDHQDKPDIGAGIARRWYDTEQVDLIVDVPVSAVGLAVQNVTNERKRMFITHSTGAADFHGKFCSPYAMQWVFDTRALAVGTAQEVVKRGGDSWFFITDDYAFGHQLERDASAVILKNGGKILGAVRPPFATPDLSSFILQAQASKAKIIGIAGGPPNNINEIKTAGEFGVLKGGQQMAGLLALITDIHSLGLPAAQGLLLTTSFYWDMDDKTREWSKRYFAKMNRMPTMWQAGVYSSVMHYLNAIKDAGTDEPLKVAARMREKPIEDFFARNGELREDNLMVHDLMLVQVKSPEESKYPWDYYKILARISGEDAFGPPDPACPLVKK
;
A
#
# COMPACT_ATOMS: atom_id res chain seq x y z
N MET A 1 91.94 -18.73 29.36
CA MET A 1 90.70 -19.45 29.11
C MET A 1 89.59 -18.47 29.12
N PHE A 2 89.13 -18.08 27.93
CA PHE A 2 88.07 -17.01 27.72
C PHE A 2 86.72 -17.68 27.58
N ALA A 3 85.78 -17.36 28.44
CA ALA A 3 84.37 -17.75 28.28
C ALA A 3 83.61 -16.59 27.57
N ARG A 4 83.05 -16.88 26.43
CA ARG A 4 82.11 -15.96 25.65
C ARG A 4 80.68 -16.18 26.12
N THR A 5 80.09 -15.12 26.67
CA THR A 5 78.67 -15.05 26.97
C THR A 5 77.93 -14.54 25.74
N ILE A 6 77.01 -15.32 25.20
CA ILE A 6 76.13 -14.94 24.11
C ILE A 6 74.82 -14.43 24.73
N SER A 7 74.52 -13.13 24.54
CA SER A 7 73.22 -12.55 24.88
C SER A 7 72.23 -12.74 23.72
N MET A 8 71.18 -13.49 23.94
CA MET A 8 70.02 -13.58 23.04
C MET A 8 69.04 -12.41 23.31
N LEU A 9 68.93 -11.48 22.42
CA LEU A 9 67.84 -10.51 22.37
C LEU A 9 66.63 -11.20 21.75
N GLY A 10 65.57 -11.43 22.55
CA GLY A 10 64.25 -11.85 22.07
C GLY A 10 63.47 -10.62 21.54
N ALA A 11 63.21 -10.62 20.24
CA ALA A 11 62.29 -9.65 19.61
C ALA A 11 60.85 -10.10 19.86
N VAL A 12 60.11 -9.34 20.69
CA VAL A 12 58.65 -9.52 20.85
C VAL A 12 57.94 -8.79 19.69
N ALA A 13 57.47 -9.52 18.73
CA ALA A 13 56.58 -9.00 17.66
C ALA A 13 55.19 -8.77 18.22
N VAL A 14 54.81 -7.53 18.45
CA VAL A 14 53.40 -7.13 18.76
C VAL A 14 52.61 -7.14 17.47
N ALA A 15 51.80 -8.21 17.30
CA ALA A 15 50.79 -8.28 16.21
C ALA A 15 49.66 -7.31 16.53
N VAL A 16 49.64 -6.15 15.89
CA VAL A 16 48.50 -5.23 15.92
C VAL A 16 47.37 -5.86 15.06
N LEU A 17 46.41 -6.49 15.70
CA LEU A 17 45.17 -6.91 15.09
C LEU A 17 44.38 -5.65 14.70
N SER A 18 44.53 -5.20 13.47
CA SER A 18 43.67 -4.19 12.87
C SER A 18 42.27 -4.82 12.70
N SER A 19 41.40 -4.63 13.69
CA SER A 19 39.97 -4.85 13.50
C SER A 19 39.50 -3.85 12.44
N SER A 20 39.35 -4.31 11.19
CA SER A 20 38.64 -3.58 10.15
C SER A 20 37.21 -3.43 10.65
N ALA A 21 36.87 -2.31 11.27
CA ALA A 21 35.51 -1.92 11.46
C ALA A 21 34.88 -1.93 10.06
N ALA A 22 33.88 -2.79 9.85
CA ALA A 22 33.11 -2.79 8.63
C ALA A 22 32.53 -1.37 8.46
N GLN A 23 33.15 -0.61 7.56
CA GLN A 23 32.74 0.76 7.30
C GLN A 23 31.34 0.71 6.70
N ALA A 24 30.39 1.39 7.33
CA ALA A 24 29.05 1.56 6.79
C ALA A 24 29.16 2.09 5.37
N GLN A 25 28.62 1.33 4.40
CA GLN A 25 28.79 1.63 2.98
C GLN A 25 27.44 1.94 2.36
N VAL A 26 27.27 3.21 1.98
CA VAL A 26 26.19 3.67 1.11
C VAL A 26 26.77 3.85 -0.29
N SER A 27 26.11 3.21 -1.29
CA SER A 27 26.48 3.37 -2.69
C SER A 27 26.35 4.84 -3.11
N ASP A 28 27.15 5.32 -4.05
CA ASP A 28 27.18 6.69 -4.60
C ASP A 28 27.07 7.87 -3.58
N ASN A 29 27.26 7.63 -2.27
CA ASN A 29 27.25 8.59 -1.17
C ASN A 29 25.92 9.35 -0.93
N VAL A 30 24.80 8.83 -1.41
CA VAL A 30 23.46 9.38 -1.19
C VAL A 30 22.47 8.20 -1.16
N VAL A 31 21.46 8.25 -0.27
CA VAL A 31 20.31 7.33 -0.36
C VAL A 31 19.19 8.04 -1.11
N LYS A 32 18.84 7.50 -2.28
CA LYS A 32 17.89 8.16 -3.19
C LYS A 32 16.58 7.41 -3.28
N ILE A 33 15.48 8.07 -2.91
CA ILE A 33 14.13 7.54 -2.92
C ILE A 33 13.36 8.16 -4.08
N GLY A 34 12.90 7.34 -5.02
CA GLY A 34 12.08 7.75 -6.15
C GLY A 34 10.59 7.55 -5.85
N VAL A 35 9.82 8.62 -5.74
CA VAL A 35 8.35 8.56 -5.69
C VAL A 35 7.84 8.52 -7.12
N LEU A 36 7.51 7.32 -7.60
CA LEU A 36 6.96 7.11 -8.94
C LEU A 36 5.45 6.98 -8.82
N THR A 37 4.72 7.98 -9.27
CA THR A 37 3.30 8.13 -8.96
C THR A 37 2.51 8.67 -10.16
N ASP A 38 1.20 8.81 -10.03
CA ASP A 38 0.36 9.56 -10.95
C ASP A 38 0.23 11.00 -10.45
N MET A 39 0.76 11.97 -11.19
CA MET A 39 0.74 13.37 -10.76
C MET A 39 -0.51 14.13 -11.22
N ASN A 40 -1.14 13.71 -12.31
CA ASN A 40 -2.19 14.49 -12.96
C ASN A 40 -3.40 13.66 -13.42
N GLY A 41 -3.34 12.34 -13.35
CA GLY A 41 -4.38 11.42 -13.78
C GLY A 41 -5.39 11.07 -12.68
N PRO A 42 -6.19 10.00 -12.89
CA PRO A 42 -7.25 9.58 -11.99
C PRO A 42 -6.76 9.19 -10.57
N ALA A 43 -5.55 8.67 -10.45
CA ALA A 43 -4.98 8.27 -9.17
C ALA A 43 -4.27 9.43 -8.43
N SER A 44 -4.14 10.62 -9.04
CA SER A 44 -3.34 11.73 -8.49
C SER A 44 -3.84 12.25 -7.13
N THR A 45 -5.16 12.25 -6.91
CA THR A 45 -5.74 12.72 -5.64
C THR A 45 -5.35 11.83 -4.46
N PRO A 46 -5.50 10.50 -4.51
CA PRO A 46 -5.14 9.61 -3.41
C PRO A 46 -3.64 9.29 -3.33
N THR A 47 -2.85 9.60 -4.36
CA THR A 47 -1.38 9.40 -4.40
C THR A 47 -0.68 10.72 -4.74
N GLY A 48 -0.08 10.86 -5.90
CA GLY A 48 0.47 12.09 -6.47
C GLY A 48 1.34 12.89 -5.51
N GLN A 49 1.13 14.21 -5.48
CA GLN A 49 1.84 15.11 -4.57
C GLN A 49 1.70 14.71 -3.09
N GLY A 50 0.62 14.03 -2.72
CA GLY A 50 0.42 13.53 -1.37
C GLY A 50 1.42 12.45 -0.96
N SER A 51 1.73 11.53 -1.87
CA SER A 51 2.76 10.49 -1.65
C SER A 51 4.16 11.12 -1.58
N VAL A 52 4.45 12.11 -2.42
CA VAL A 52 5.70 12.88 -2.35
C VAL A 52 5.85 13.56 -0.99
N THR A 53 4.79 14.21 -0.52
CA THR A 53 4.77 14.88 0.80
C THR A 53 4.98 13.87 1.93
N ALA A 54 4.33 12.70 1.89
CA ALA A 54 4.49 11.67 2.89
C ALA A 54 5.92 11.10 2.94
N ALA A 55 6.53 10.83 1.77
CA ALA A 55 7.92 10.38 1.68
C ALA A 55 8.89 11.45 2.23
N GLN A 56 8.69 12.72 1.87
CA GLN A 56 9.51 13.82 2.39
C GLN A 56 9.36 14.00 3.90
N MET A 57 8.13 13.90 4.44
CA MET A 57 7.91 13.93 5.89
C MET A 57 8.65 12.80 6.62
N ALA A 58 8.70 11.60 6.04
CA ALA A 58 9.46 10.49 6.61
C ALA A 58 10.97 10.78 6.61
N VAL A 59 11.50 11.33 5.52
CA VAL A 59 12.91 11.74 5.43
C VAL A 59 13.24 12.84 6.45
N ASP A 60 12.38 13.85 6.56
CA ASP A 60 12.56 14.95 7.50
C ASP A 60 12.55 14.44 8.96
N ASP A 61 11.59 13.59 9.31
CA ASP A 61 11.47 13.01 10.65
C ASP A 61 12.60 12.03 10.99
N PHE A 62 13.17 11.37 9.98
CA PHE A 62 14.36 10.53 10.14
C PHE A 62 15.64 11.35 10.37
N GLY A 63 15.65 12.62 10.01
CA GLY A 63 16.77 13.55 10.19
C GLY A 63 17.59 13.85 8.92
N GLY A 64 17.05 13.53 7.74
CA GLY A 64 17.63 13.89 6.44
C GLY A 64 18.92 13.16 6.05
N THR A 65 19.47 12.32 6.92
CA THR A 65 20.71 11.57 6.66
C THR A 65 20.64 10.14 7.25
N VAL A 66 21.27 9.18 6.59
CA VAL A 66 21.47 7.82 7.09
C VAL A 66 22.91 7.39 6.88
N LEU A 67 23.53 6.76 7.89
CA LEU A 67 24.95 6.37 7.87
C LEU A 67 25.89 7.53 7.51
N GLY A 68 25.51 8.77 7.88
CA GLY A 68 26.27 10.00 7.57
C GLY A 68 26.15 10.48 6.11
N LYS A 69 25.24 9.91 5.31
CA LYS A 69 24.99 10.29 3.92
C LYS A 69 23.61 10.96 3.79
N PRO A 70 23.46 11.96 2.91
CA PRO A 70 22.17 12.61 2.69
C PRO A 70 21.16 11.64 2.09
N ILE A 71 19.88 11.89 2.41
CA ILE A 71 18.75 11.22 1.78
C ILE A 71 18.12 12.23 0.82
N SER A 72 17.81 11.81 -0.41
CA SER A 72 17.12 12.65 -1.38
C SER A 72 15.85 11.99 -1.90
N VAL A 73 14.83 12.79 -2.17
CA VAL A 73 13.58 12.36 -2.77
C VAL A 73 13.48 12.95 -4.17
N ILE A 74 13.24 12.08 -5.17
CA ILE A 74 12.95 12.50 -6.55
C ILE A 74 11.56 12.03 -6.96
N VAL A 75 10.98 12.66 -7.98
CA VAL A 75 9.59 12.44 -8.38
C VAL A 75 9.50 12.07 -9.85
N GLY A 76 8.65 11.10 -10.19
CA GLY A 76 8.31 10.73 -11.54
C GLY A 76 6.81 10.56 -11.72
N ASP A 77 6.30 10.96 -12.89
CA ASP A 77 4.92 10.80 -13.30
C ASP A 77 4.81 9.69 -14.34
N HIS A 78 4.19 8.56 -13.97
CA HIS A 78 4.00 7.44 -14.90
C HIS A 78 2.71 7.55 -15.73
N GLN A 79 1.85 8.54 -15.47
CA GLN A 79 0.65 8.82 -16.27
C GLN A 79 -0.28 7.61 -16.44
N ASP A 80 -0.34 6.71 -15.47
CA ASP A 80 -1.04 5.42 -15.50
C ASP A 80 -0.65 4.49 -16.67
N LYS A 81 0.55 4.67 -17.24
CA LYS A 81 1.05 3.91 -18.39
C LYS A 81 2.21 2.99 -17.98
N PRO A 82 2.07 1.66 -18.15
CA PRO A 82 3.09 0.69 -17.78
C PRO A 82 4.45 0.90 -18.45
N ASP A 83 4.46 1.29 -19.72
CA ASP A 83 5.66 1.57 -20.50
C ASP A 83 6.40 2.80 -20.00
N ILE A 84 5.67 3.87 -19.63
CA ILE A 84 6.25 5.09 -19.04
C ILE A 84 6.84 4.76 -17.66
N GLY A 85 6.07 4.06 -16.80
CA GLY A 85 6.54 3.66 -15.48
C GLY A 85 7.81 2.80 -15.54
N ALA A 86 7.83 1.78 -16.40
CA ALA A 86 9.01 0.95 -16.63
C ALA A 86 10.20 1.73 -17.20
N GLY A 87 9.94 2.68 -18.11
CA GLY A 87 10.96 3.55 -18.68
C GLY A 87 11.62 4.45 -17.65
N ILE A 88 10.82 5.07 -16.77
CA ILE A 88 11.31 5.89 -15.66
C ILE A 88 12.12 5.02 -14.70
N ALA A 89 11.61 3.85 -14.29
CA ALA A 89 12.31 2.94 -13.39
C ALA A 89 13.69 2.52 -13.93
N ARG A 90 13.79 2.17 -15.24
CA ARG A 90 15.09 1.86 -15.87
C ARG A 90 16.05 3.03 -15.80
N ARG A 91 15.61 4.22 -16.21
CA ARG A 91 16.45 5.42 -16.16
C ARG A 91 16.90 5.72 -14.72
N TRP A 92 16.01 5.63 -13.76
CA TRP A 92 16.31 5.87 -12.36
C TRP A 92 17.36 4.90 -11.81
N TYR A 93 17.20 3.60 -12.07
CA TYR A 93 18.16 2.60 -11.60
C TYR A 93 19.49 2.65 -12.37
N ASP A 94 19.46 2.85 -13.70
CA ASP A 94 20.66 2.76 -14.54
C ASP A 94 21.48 4.06 -14.52
N THR A 95 20.82 5.22 -14.48
CA THR A 95 21.47 6.52 -14.68
C THR A 95 21.46 7.40 -13.41
N GLU A 96 20.32 7.45 -12.71
CA GLU A 96 20.13 8.32 -11.56
C GLU A 96 20.47 7.63 -10.23
N GLN A 97 20.77 6.34 -10.26
CA GLN A 97 21.18 5.53 -9.10
C GLN A 97 20.15 5.58 -7.95
N VAL A 98 18.86 5.42 -8.27
CA VAL A 98 17.81 5.34 -7.25
C VAL A 98 17.91 4.01 -6.49
N ASP A 99 17.86 4.06 -5.18
CA ASP A 99 17.96 2.88 -4.31
C ASP A 99 16.60 2.23 -4.06
N LEU A 100 15.57 3.06 -3.88
CA LEU A 100 14.21 2.62 -3.61
C LEU A 100 13.21 3.39 -4.46
N ILE A 101 12.33 2.68 -5.17
CA ILE A 101 11.10 3.25 -5.75
C ILE A 101 9.95 3.02 -4.77
N VAL A 102 9.08 4.01 -4.58
CA VAL A 102 7.88 3.92 -3.74
C VAL A 102 6.63 4.37 -4.48
N ASP A 103 5.45 3.97 -3.95
CA ASP A 103 4.09 4.27 -4.39
C ASP A 103 3.64 3.39 -5.56
N VAL A 104 3.62 3.88 -6.78
CA VAL A 104 3.22 3.24 -8.04
C VAL A 104 1.76 2.76 -8.05
N PRO A 105 0.79 3.69 -8.19
CA PRO A 105 -0.61 3.33 -8.45
C PRO A 105 -0.79 2.60 -9.77
N VAL A 106 -1.94 1.90 -9.89
CA VAL A 106 -2.33 1.06 -11.01
C VAL A 106 -1.50 -0.23 -11.13
N SER A 107 -2.15 -1.37 -10.91
CA SER A 107 -1.47 -2.68 -10.82
C SER A 107 -0.66 -3.05 -12.06
N ALA A 108 -1.11 -2.66 -13.26
CA ALA A 108 -0.35 -2.91 -14.49
C ALA A 108 0.99 -2.15 -14.52
N VAL A 109 1.01 -0.92 -13.99
CA VAL A 109 2.25 -0.12 -13.87
C VAL A 109 3.16 -0.75 -12.80
N GLY A 110 2.59 -1.10 -11.63
CA GLY A 110 3.34 -1.73 -10.54
C GLY A 110 4.05 -3.01 -10.96
N LEU A 111 3.36 -3.90 -11.69
CA LEU A 111 3.96 -5.13 -12.22
C LEU A 111 5.06 -4.86 -13.26
N ALA A 112 4.88 -3.84 -14.11
CA ALA A 112 5.91 -3.46 -15.07
C ALA A 112 7.16 -2.88 -14.38
N VAL A 113 6.98 -2.05 -13.35
CA VAL A 113 8.08 -1.53 -12.51
C VAL A 113 8.76 -2.67 -11.75
N GLN A 114 8.00 -3.62 -11.20
CA GLN A 114 8.55 -4.79 -10.50
C GLN A 114 9.47 -5.62 -11.40
N ASN A 115 9.11 -5.83 -12.66
CA ASN A 115 9.96 -6.53 -13.61
C ASN A 115 11.31 -5.83 -13.80
N VAL A 116 11.30 -4.50 -13.98
CA VAL A 116 12.53 -3.69 -14.07
C VAL A 116 13.34 -3.75 -12.78
N THR A 117 12.68 -3.68 -11.64
CA THR A 117 13.30 -3.80 -10.32
C THR A 117 14.04 -5.12 -10.15
N ASN A 118 13.41 -6.23 -10.58
CA ASN A 118 14.04 -7.57 -10.59
C ASN A 118 15.28 -7.64 -11.49
N GLU A 119 15.19 -7.11 -12.72
CA GLU A 119 16.30 -7.08 -13.67
C GLU A 119 17.50 -6.30 -13.11
N ARG A 120 17.22 -5.18 -12.41
CA ARG A 120 18.24 -4.26 -11.89
C ARG A 120 18.67 -4.58 -10.46
N LYS A 121 17.98 -5.53 -9.79
CA LYS A 121 18.26 -5.91 -8.39
C LYS A 121 18.26 -4.70 -7.45
N ARG A 122 17.28 -3.82 -7.60
CA ARG A 122 17.05 -2.62 -6.79
C ARG A 122 15.76 -2.81 -5.98
N MET A 123 15.41 -1.88 -5.10
CA MET A 123 14.25 -2.02 -4.24
C MET A 123 13.02 -1.26 -4.76
N PHE A 124 11.86 -1.87 -4.55
CA PHE A 124 10.56 -1.28 -4.82
C PHE A 124 9.58 -1.64 -3.70
N ILE A 125 8.87 -0.63 -3.17
CA ILE A 125 7.77 -0.83 -2.22
C ILE A 125 6.52 -0.19 -2.79
N THR A 126 5.51 -1.00 -3.11
CA THR A 126 4.24 -0.47 -3.57
C THR A 126 3.25 -0.25 -2.43
N HIS A 127 2.43 0.81 -2.57
CA HIS A 127 1.41 1.19 -1.61
C HIS A 127 0.01 1.16 -2.23
N SER A 128 -0.07 1.30 -3.53
CA SER A 128 -1.30 1.49 -4.29
C SER A 128 -1.48 0.50 -5.45
N THR A 129 -0.50 -0.38 -5.70
CA THR A 129 -0.67 -1.61 -6.49
C THR A 129 -1.38 -2.65 -5.64
N GLY A 130 -2.63 -2.98 -5.96
CA GLY A 130 -3.45 -3.88 -5.14
C GLY A 130 -3.49 -5.34 -5.61
N ALA A 131 -2.98 -5.68 -6.80
CA ALA A 131 -3.03 -7.03 -7.32
C ALA A 131 -2.28 -8.03 -6.41
N ALA A 132 -2.96 -9.07 -5.91
CA ALA A 132 -2.35 -10.11 -5.08
C ALA A 132 -1.27 -10.93 -5.84
N ASP A 133 -1.35 -10.98 -7.16
CA ASP A 133 -0.31 -11.58 -8.00
C ASP A 133 1.08 -10.96 -7.78
N PHE A 134 1.15 -9.72 -7.25
CA PHE A 134 2.41 -9.02 -6.99
C PHE A 134 3.29 -9.75 -5.98
N HIS A 135 2.72 -10.26 -4.91
CA HIS A 135 3.40 -11.07 -3.90
C HIS A 135 3.11 -12.58 -4.06
N GLY A 136 2.27 -12.97 -5.03
CA GLY A 136 2.00 -14.36 -5.44
C GLY A 136 2.97 -14.81 -6.53
N LYS A 137 2.44 -15.18 -7.71
CA LYS A 137 3.24 -15.74 -8.82
C LYS A 137 4.35 -14.81 -9.35
N PHE A 138 4.24 -13.50 -9.14
CA PHE A 138 5.24 -12.51 -9.53
C PHE A 138 6.10 -12.03 -8.37
N CYS A 139 6.00 -12.63 -7.19
CA CYS A 139 6.75 -12.16 -6.04
C CYS A 139 8.26 -12.11 -6.28
N SER A 140 8.93 -11.19 -5.62
CA SER A 140 10.30 -10.83 -5.86
C SER A 140 11.04 -10.57 -4.55
N PRO A 141 12.32 -10.96 -4.41
CA PRO A 141 13.10 -10.60 -3.23
C PRO A 141 13.39 -9.10 -3.12
N TYR A 142 13.12 -8.32 -4.17
CA TYR A 142 13.41 -6.90 -4.28
C TYR A 142 12.17 -6.01 -4.20
N ALA A 143 10.97 -6.58 -4.29
CA ALA A 143 9.73 -5.82 -4.32
C ALA A 143 8.80 -6.24 -3.17
N MET A 144 8.18 -5.25 -2.54
CA MET A 144 7.32 -5.41 -1.36
C MET A 144 5.96 -4.74 -1.60
N GLN A 145 4.89 -5.35 -1.08
CA GLN A 145 3.55 -4.77 -1.08
C GLN A 145 3.18 -4.39 0.36
N TRP A 146 2.83 -3.09 0.60
CA TRP A 146 2.83 -2.56 1.97
C TRP A 146 1.46 -2.37 2.58
N VAL A 147 0.43 -1.98 1.81
CA VAL A 147 -0.81 -1.44 2.38
C VAL A 147 -1.98 -2.42 2.31
N PHE A 148 -2.18 -3.09 1.20
CA PHE A 148 -3.31 -3.97 0.95
C PHE A 148 -3.07 -4.85 -0.28
N ASP A 149 -3.91 -5.86 -0.42
CA ASP A 149 -4.12 -6.60 -1.67
C ASP A 149 -5.62 -6.83 -1.93
N THR A 150 -5.96 -7.39 -3.06
CA THR A 150 -7.36 -7.69 -3.43
C THR A 150 -8.01 -8.68 -2.47
N ARG A 151 -7.27 -9.61 -1.90
CA ARG A 151 -7.77 -10.57 -0.92
C ARG A 151 -8.11 -9.88 0.40
N ALA A 152 -7.22 -9.04 0.92
CA ALA A 152 -7.43 -8.32 2.17
C ALA A 152 -8.66 -7.39 2.09
N LEU A 153 -8.86 -6.71 0.95
CA LEU A 153 -10.06 -5.92 0.70
C LEU A 153 -11.32 -6.78 0.64
N ALA A 154 -11.25 -7.94 -0.02
CA ALA A 154 -12.36 -8.88 -0.11
C ALA A 154 -12.74 -9.44 1.26
N VAL A 155 -11.78 -9.89 2.06
CA VAL A 155 -12.03 -10.38 3.43
C VAL A 155 -12.57 -9.25 4.30
N GLY A 156 -11.91 -8.11 4.32
CA GLY A 156 -12.29 -6.98 5.16
C GLY A 156 -13.69 -6.45 4.88
N THR A 157 -14.12 -6.42 3.62
CA THR A 157 -15.45 -5.93 3.24
C THR A 157 -16.44 -7.08 3.13
N ALA A 158 -16.21 -8.03 2.23
CA ALA A 158 -17.25 -9.01 1.87
C ALA A 158 -17.54 -10.01 3.01
N GLN A 159 -16.52 -10.54 3.68
CA GLN A 159 -16.71 -11.48 4.79
C GLN A 159 -17.51 -10.83 5.94
N GLU A 160 -17.10 -9.63 6.33
CA GLU A 160 -17.75 -8.93 7.44
C GLU A 160 -19.17 -8.48 7.12
N VAL A 161 -19.44 -8.11 5.86
CA VAL A 161 -20.81 -7.78 5.40
C VAL A 161 -21.69 -9.01 5.36
N VAL A 162 -21.21 -10.17 4.89
CA VAL A 162 -21.95 -11.43 4.92
C VAL A 162 -22.29 -11.84 6.36
N LYS A 163 -21.33 -11.77 7.29
CA LYS A 163 -21.56 -12.05 8.72
C LYS A 163 -22.64 -11.14 9.34
N ARG A 164 -22.85 -9.95 8.80
CA ARG A 164 -23.88 -8.99 9.22
C ARG A 164 -25.22 -9.14 8.50
N GLY A 165 -25.40 -10.20 7.68
CA GLY A 165 -26.64 -10.52 6.98
C GLY A 165 -26.74 -10.00 5.55
N GLY A 166 -25.69 -9.38 5.01
CA GLY A 166 -25.56 -9.03 3.59
C GLY A 166 -25.18 -10.24 2.75
N ASP A 167 -26.10 -11.19 2.59
CA ASP A 167 -25.85 -12.52 2.06
C ASP A 167 -26.09 -12.68 0.55
N SER A 168 -26.58 -11.64 -0.14
CA SER A 168 -26.78 -11.66 -1.59
C SER A 168 -26.13 -10.43 -2.24
N TRP A 169 -25.31 -10.69 -3.25
CA TRP A 169 -24.45 -9.69 -3.88
C TRP A 169 -24.69 -9.62 -5.38
N PHE A 170 -24.59 -8.40 -5.92
CA PHE A 170 -24.46 -8.11 -7.33
C PHE A 170 -23.28 -7.19 -7.53
N PHE A 171 -22.38 -7.49 -8.47
CA PHE A 171 -21.19 -6.69 -8.68
C PHE A 171 -21.33 -5.67 -9.82
N ILE A 172 -20.75 -4.50 -9.60
CA ILE A 172 -20.36 -3.58 -10.65
C ILE A 172 -18.82 -3.60 -10.66
N THR A 173 -18.26 -4.15 -11.72
CA THR A 173 -16.83 -4.47 -11.79
C THR A 173 -16.19 -3.72 -12.93
N ASP A 174 -15.25 -2.86 -12.63
CA ASP A 174 -14.47 -2.18 -13.67
C ASP A 174 -13.78 -3.18 -14.58
N ASP A 175 -13.95 -3.04 -15.91
CA ASP A 175 -13.44 -3.98 -16.90
C ASP A 175 -11.93 -3.83 -17.13
N TYR A 176 -11.15 -4.14 -16.09
CA TYR A 176 -9.70 -4.23 -16.14
C TYR A 176 -9.17 -5.23 -15.10
N ALA A 177 -7.87 -5.57 -15.19
CA ALA A 177 -7.27 -6.67 -14.44
C ALA A 177 -7.51 -6.61 -12.91
N PHE A 178 -7.39 -5.42 -12.30
CA PHE A 178 -7.62 -5.25 -10.85
C PHE A 178 -9.09 -5.48 -10.48
N GLY A 179 -10.04 -4.90 -11.23
CA GLY A 179 -11.47 -5.09 -10.98
C GLY A 179 -11.88 -6.56 -11.05
N HIS A 180 -11.44 -7.26 -12.10
CA HIS A 180 -11.70 -8.70 -12.25
C HIS A 180 -11.10 -9.54 -11.12
N GLN A 181 -9.89 -9.22 -10.68
CA GLN A 181 -9.27 -9.93 -9.56
C GLN A 181 -10.03 -9.68 -8.26
N LEU A 182 -10.41 -8.43 -7.99
CA LEU A 182 -11.16 -8.04 -6.80
C LEU A 182 -12.55 -8.69 -6.74
N GLU A 183 -13.30 -8.72 -7.87
CA GLU A 183 -14.58 -9.46 -7.98
C GLU A 183 -14.39 -10.96 -7.69
N ARG A 184 -13.36 -11.56 -8.28
CA ARG A 184 -13.07 -12.99 -8.08
C ARG A 184 -12.78 -13.31 -6.61
N ASP A 185 -11.91 -12.53 -5.99
CA ASP A 185 -11.49 -12.74 -4.60
C ASP A 185 -12.67 -12.49 -3.64
N ALA A 186 -13.45 -11.42 -3.87
CA ALA A 186 -14.65 -11.14 -3.10
C ALA A 186 -15.72 -12.22 -3.27
N SER A 187 -15.94 -12.70 -4.50
CA SER A 187 -16.90 -13.79 -4.78
C SER A 187 -16.52 -15.07 -4.05
N ALA A 188 -15.24 -15.44 -4.04
CA ALA A 188 -14.75 -16.61 -3.31
C ALA A 188 -15.02 -16.47 -1.80
N VAL A 189 -14.77 -15.31 -1.23
CA VAL A 189 -15.03 -15.01 0.19
C VAL A 189 -16.53 -15.06 0.51
N ILE A 190 -17.37 -14.44 -0.32
CA ILE A 190 -18.83 -14.43 -0.13
C ILE A 190 -19.38 -15.86 -0.14
N LEU A 191 -19.03 -16.64 -1.15
CA LEU A 191 -19.52 -18.02 -1.31
C LEU A 191 -19.04 -18.92 -0.15
N LYS A 192 -17.77 -18.79 0.26
CA LYS A 192 -17.22 -19.52 1.41
C LYS A 192 -17.95 -19.23 2.71
N ASN A 193 -18.49 -18.02 2.87
CA ASN A 193 -19.23 -17.59 4.05
C ASN A 193 -20.75 -17.76 3.92
N GLY A 194 -21.23 -18.52 2.91
CA GLY A 194 -22.63 -18.86 2.74
C GLY A 194 -23.47 -17.80 2.02
N GLY A 195 -22.85 -16.77 1.47
CA GLY A 195 -23.51 -15.77 0.64
C GLY A 195 -23.74 -16.25 -0.79
N LYS A 196 -24.40 -15.42 -1.60
CA LYS A 196 -24.80 -15.71 -3.00
C LYS A 196 -24.39 -14.55 -3.90
N ILE A 197 -23.94 -14.88 -5.12
CA ILE A 197 -23.71 -13.93 -6.19
C ILE A 197 -24.89 -14.01 -7.17
N LEU A 198 -25.62 -12.91 -7.33
CA LEU A 198 -26.78 -12.81 -8.22
C LEU A 198 -26.42 -12.38 -9.64
N GLY A 199 -25.22 -11.84 -9.84
CA GLY A 199 -24.71 -11.42 -11.13
C GLY A 199 -23.65 -10.35 -11.04
N ALA A 200 -23.18 -9.91 -12.20
CA ALA A 200 -22.22 -8.82 -12.33
C ALA A 200 -22.43 -8.07 -13.65
N VAL A 201 -22.09 -6.78 -13.64
CA VAL A 201 -21.96 -5.95 -14.86
C VAL A 201 -20.55 -5.36 -14.91
N ARG A 202 -20.05 -5.09 -16.11
CA ARG A 202 -18.67 -4.66 -16.33
C ARG A 202 -18.58 -3.40 -17.18
N PRO A 203 -18.70 -2.21 -16.55
CA PRO A 203 -18.42 -0.95 -17.25
C PRO A 203 -16.93 -0.88 -17.63
N PRO A 204 -16.59 -0.35 -18.81
CA PRO A 204 -15.22 0.00 -19.13
C PRO A 204 -14.63 0.98 -18.11
N PHE A 205 -13.32 0.91 -17.88
CA PHE A 205 -12.63 1.86 -17.00
C PHE A 205 -12.82 3.30 -17.49
N ALA A 206 -13.07 4.22 -16.56
CA ALA A 206 -13.37 5.63 -16.80
C ALA A 206 -14.64 5.87 -17.66
N THR A 207 -15.67 5.01 -17.51
CA THR A 207 -16.96 5.19 -18.18
C THR A 207 -17.68 6.46 -17.68
N PRO A 208 -18.06 7.39 -18.59
CA PRO A 208 -18.72 8.64 -18.20
C PRO A 208 -20.15 8.46 -17.69
N ASP A 209 -20.90 7.51 -18.27
CA ASP A 209 -22.30 7.22 -17.93
C ASP A 209 -22.46 5.79 -17.42
N LEU A 210 -22.76 5.67 -16.14
CA LEU A 210 -22.93 4.42 -15.43
C LEU A 210 -24.40 4.07 -15.18
N SER A 211 -25.34 4.87 -15.67
CA SER A 211 -26.79 4.74 -15.39
C SER A 211 -27.33 3.35 -15.68
N SER A 212 -27.03 2.79 -16.86
CA SER A 212 -27.52 1.46 -17.24
C SER A 212 -26.97 0.33 -16.35
N PHE A 213 -25.74 0.44 -15.89
CA PHE A 213 -25.09 -0.53 -15.01
C PHE A 213 -25.71 -0.48 -13.59
N ILE A 214 -25.94 0.74 -13.07
CA ILE A 214 -26.60 0.95 -11.77
C ILE A 214 -28.05 0.42 -11.79
N LEU A 215 -28.81 0.69 -12.86
CA LEU A 215 -30.18 0.17 -13.00
C LEU A 215 -30.21 -1.37 -13.03
N GLN A 216 -29.27 -2.02 -13.71
CA GLN A 216 -29.15 -3.48 -13.69
C GLN A 216 -28.83 -4.00 -12.29
N ALA A 217 -27.89 -3.37 -11.58
CA ALA A 217 -27.59 -3.71 -10.20
C ALA A 217 -28.82 -3.52 -9.28
N GLN A 218 -29.55 -2.43 -9.43
CA GLN A 218 -30.79 -2.18 -8.68
C GLN A 218 -31.86 -3.23 -8.97
N ALA A 219 -32.03 -3.60 -10.24
CA ALA A 219 -33.00 -4.60 -10.67
C ALA A 219 -32.69 -6.01 -10.17
N SER A 220 -31.45 -6.33 -9.85
CA SER A 220 -31.02 -7.63 -9.29
C SER A 220 -31.66 -7.97 -7.96
N LYS A 221 -32.09 -6.96 -7.19
CA LYS A 221 -32.61 -7.07 -5.81
C LYS A 221 -31.61 -7.72 -4.83
N ALA A 222 -30.33 -7.76 -5.16
CA ALA A 222 -29.29 -8.14 -4.22
C ALA A 222 -29.32 -7.22 -3.00
N LYS A 223 -29.08 -7.76 -1.80
CA LYS A 223 -28.96 -6.92 -0.60
C LYS A 223 -27.77 -5.96 -0.71
N ILE A 224 -26.70 -6.43 -1.35
CA ILE A 224 -25.45 -5.67 -1.48
C ILE A 224 -25.10 -5.48 -2.95
N ILE A 225 -24.82 -4.26 -3.33
CA ILE A 225 -24.16 -3.92 -4.59
C ILE A 225 -22.68 -3.71 -4.28
N GLY A 226 -21.84 -4.65 -4.72
CA GLY A 226 -20.39 -4.61 -4.56
C GLY A 226 -19.74 -3.84 -5.70
N ILE A 227 -19.00 -2.80 -5.37
CA ILE A 227 -18.21 -2.02 -6.33
C ILE A 227 -16.79 -2.61 -6.34
N ALA A 228 -16.42 -3.26 -7.45
CA ALA A 228 -15.13 -3.90 -7.65
C ALA A 228 -14.30 -3.11 -8.68
N GLY A 229 -13.80 -1.98 -8.27
CA GLY A 229 -13.03 -1.07 -9.11
C GLY A 229 -12.24 -0.05 -8.30
N GLY A 230 -11.87 1.03 -8.94
CA GLY A 230 -11.16 2.15 -8.35
C GLY A 230 -11.60 3.51 -8.93
N PRO A 231 -11.02 4.63 -8.46
CA PRO A 231 -11.28 5.93 -9.05
C PRO A 231 -10.93 5.95 -10.57
N PRO A 232 -11.69 6.63 -11.45
CA PRO A 232 -12.82 7.49 -11.11
C PRO A 232 -14.20 6.78 -11.09
N ASN A 233 -14.30 5.52 -11.53
CA ASN A 233 -15.60 4.87 -11.70
C ASN A 233 -16.37 4.74 -10.39
N ASN A 234 -15.76 4.26 -9.32
CA ASN A 234 -16.42 4.07 -8.02
C ASN A 234 -17.04 5.38 -7.48
N ILE A 235 -16.42 6.54 -7.72
CA ILE A 235 -17.01 7.85 -7.36
C ILE A 235 -18.31 8.08 -8.16
N ASN A 236 -18.26 7.85 -9.47
CA ASN A 236 -19.42 8.03 -10.34
C ASN A 236 -20.52 6.99 -10.07
N GLU A 237 -20.16 5.74 -9.76
CA GLU A 237 -21.08 4.67 -9.37
C GLU A 237 -21.85 5.01 -8.11
N ILE A 238 -21.15 5.46 -7.05
CA ILE A 238 -21.76 5.87 -5.79
C ILE A 238 -22.69 7.05 -5.99
N LYS A 239 -22.24 8.06 -6.76
CA LYS A 239 -23.06 9.24 -7.07
C LYS A 239 -24.33 8.85 -7.82
N THR A 240 -24.19 8.10 -8.91
CA THR A 240 -25.33 7.65 -9.75
C THR A 240 -26.29 6.77 -8.95
N ALA A 241 -25.79 5.87 -8.11
CA ALA A 241 -26.62 5.05 -7.21
C ALA A 241 -27.41 5.91 -6.22
N GLY A 242 -26.82 6.99 -5.72
CA GLY A 242 -27.52 7.97 -4.87
C GLY A 242 -28.64 8.67 -5.61
N GLU A 243 -28.41 9.11 -6.86
CA GLU A 243 -29.40 9.75 -7.73
C GLU A 243 -30.59 8.83 -8.07
N PHE A 244 -30.34 7.54 -8.32
CA PHE A 244 -31.37 6.54 -8.54
C PHE A 244 -32.02 5.97 -7.27
N GLY A 245 -31.60 6.45 -6.10
CA GLY A 245 -32.20 6.07 -4.83
C GLY A 245 -31.98 4.60 -4.44
N VAL A 246 -30.87 3.99 -4.83
CA VAL A 246 -30.53 2.59 -4.55
C VAL A 246 -30.66 2.27 -3.06
N LEU A 247 -30.08 3.10 -2.19
CA LEU A 247 -30.14 2.94 -0.73
C LEU A 247 -31.58 3.04 -0.21
N LYS A 248 -32.40 3.93 -0.78
CA LYS A 248 -33.83 4.07 -0.41
C LYS A 248 -34.64 2.84 -0.81
N GLY A 249 -34.19 2.11 -1.82
CA GLY A 249 -34.76 0.84 -2.25
C GLY A 249 -34.44 -0.37 -1.34
N GLY A 250 -33.66 -0.16 -0.27
CA GLY A 250 -33.30 -1.20 0.70
C GLY A 250 -32.02 -1.97 0.34
N GLN A 251 -31.35 -1.63 -0.75
CA GLN A 251 -30.04 -2.20 -1.10
C GLN A 251 -28.95 -1.38 -0.44
N GLN A 252 -27.83 -2.00 -0.06
CA GLN A 252 -26.66 -1.36 0.50
C GLN A 252 -25.49 -1.44 -0.50
N MET A 253 -24.63 -0.46 -0.50
CA MET A 253 -23.43 -0.45 -1.32
C MET A 253 -22.20 -0.81 -0.50
N ALA A 254 -21.31 -1.60 -1.09
CA ALA A 254 -20.02 -1.96 -0.53
C ALA A 254 -18.93 -1.61 -1.55
N GLY A 255 -18.12 -0.59 -1.24
CA GLY A 255 -16.94 -0.24 -2.02
C GLY A 255 -15.78 -1.13 -1.60
N LEU A 256 -15.38 -2.07 -2.46
CA LEU A 256 -14.26 -2.96 -2.15
C LEU A 256 -12.92 -2.20 -2.11
N LEU A 257 -12.80 -1.12 -2.87
CA LEU A 257 -11.73 -0.13 -2.74
C LEU A 257 -12.34 1.27 -2.83
N ALA A 258 -12.45 1.96 -1.72
CA ALA A 258 -12.83 3.37 -1.68
C ALA A 258 -11.95 4.08 -0.62
N LEU A 259 -11.64 5.33 -0.87
CA LEU A 259 -10.70 6.10 -0.08
C LEU A 259 -11.40 7.31 0.55
N ILE A 260 -10.84 7.84 1.64
CA ILE A 260 -11.41 9.01 2.32
C ILE A 260 -11.50 10.25 1.41
N THR A 261 -10.62 10.36 0.43
CA THR A 261 -10.62 11.42 -0.59
C THR A 261 -11.82 11.30 -1.53
N ASP A 262 -12.25 10.06 -1.83
CA ASP A 262 -13.43 9.81 -2.66
C ASP A 262 -14.69 10.25 -1.92
N ILE A 263 -14.78 9.87 -0.62
CA ILE A 263 -15.87 10.30 0.24
C ILE A 263 -15.92 11.83 0.37
N HIS A 264 -14.75 12.46 0.48
CA HIS A 264 -14.67 13.94 0.53
C HIS A 264 -15.19 14.59 -0.76
N SER A 265 -14.84 14.00 -1.90
CA SER A 265 -15.28 14.50 -3.22
C SER A 265 -16.78 14.32 -3.45
N LEU A 266 -17.34 13.20 -2.98
CA LEU A 266 -18.78 12.88 -3.07
C LEU A 266 -19.63 13.72 -2.10
N GLY A 267 -19.08 14.02 -0.94
CA GLY A 267 -19.82 14.52 0.21
C GLY A 267 -20.65 13.44 0.92
N LEU A 268 -20.89 13.64 2.21
CA LEU A 268 -21.62 12.68 3.04
C LEU A 268 -23.04 12.35 2.55
N PRO A 269 -23.83 13.31 2.04
CA PRO A 269 -25.18 12.99 1.57
C PRO A 269 -25.23 11.92 0.46
N ALA A 270 -24.22 11.87 -0.41
CA ALA A 270 -24.12 10.87 -1.48
C ALA A 270 -23.46 9.57 -1.01
N ALA A 271 -22.49 9.66 -0.10
CA ALA A 271 -21.68 8.52 0.30
C ALA A 271 -22.14 7.83 1.59
N GLN A 272 -23.09 8.40 2.35
CA GLN A 272 -23.56 7.86 3.63
C GLN A 272 -23.98 6.40 3.53
N GLY A 273 -23.60 5.60 4.52
CA GLY A 273 -23.96 4.18 4.58
C GLY A 273 -23.06 3.27 3.76
N LEU A 274 -22.18 3.80 2.89
CA LEU A 274 -21.21 3.00 2.15
C LEU A 274 -20.33 2.20 3.11
N LEU A 275 -20.20 0.91 2.84
CA LEU A 275 -19.27 0.01 3.56
C LEU A 275 -17.97 -0.10 2.77
N LEU A 276 -16.84 -0.01 3.45
CA LEU A 276 -15.51 -0.16 2.83
C LEU A 276 -14.49 -0.66 3.85
N THR A 277 -13.39 -1.20 3.33
CA THR A 277 -12.22 -1.58 4.14
C THR A 277 -11.11 -0.55 3.97
N THR A 278 -10.47 -0.20 5.08
CA THR A 278 -9.28 0.64 5.10
C THR A 278 -8.27 0.13 6.12
N SER A 279 -7.00 0.33 5.85
CA SER A 279 -5.91 0.05 6.79
C SER A 279 -5.55 1.26 7.66
N PHE A 280 -6.04 2.44 7.29
CA PHE A 280 -5.73 3.67 7.99
C PHE A 280 -6.92 4.64 7.98
N TYR A 281 -7.15 5.25 9.13
CA TYR A 281 -8.06 6.38 9.26
C TYR A 281 -7.39 7.43 10.15
N TRP A 282 -7.39 8.67 9.71
CA TRP A 282 -6.66 9.76 10.36
C TRP A 282 -7.08 9.99 11.82
N ASP A 283 -8.32 9.65 12.17
CA ASP A 283 -8.93 9.87 13.49
C ASP A 283 -9.11 8.56 14.29
N MET A 284 -8.17 7.61 14.15
CA MET A 284 -8.21 6.38 14.94
C MET A 284 -7.77 6.58 16.39
N ASP A 285 -6.73 7.36 16.60
CA ASP A 285 -6.11 7.64 17.90
C ASP A 285 -5.20 8.88 17.84
N ASP A 286 -4.54 9.19 18.96
CA ASP A 286 -3.71 10.40 19.06
C ASP A 286 -2.52 10.39 18.10
N LYS A 287 -1.88 9.24 17.86
CA LYS A 287 -0.74 9.13 16.95
C LYS A 287 -1.16 9.39 15.50
N THR A 288 -2.28 8.78 15.07
CA THR A 288 -2.80 9.00 13.71
C THR A 288 -3.25 10.45 13.53
N ARG A 289 -3.91 11.06 14.53
CA ARG A 289 -4.31 12.47 14.51
C ARG A 289 -3.13 13.43 14.45
N GLU A 290 -2.09 13.19 15.24
CA GLU A 290 -0.88 14.03 15.26
C GLU A 290 -0.20 14.05 13.89
N TRP A 291 0.10 12.89 13.34
CA TRP A 291 0.72 12.80 12.02
C TRP A 291 -0.15 13.39 10.91
N SER A 292 -1.44 13.06 10.92
CA SER A 292 -2.38 13.53 9.88
C SER A 292 -2.61 15.04 9.92
N LYS A 293 -2.56 15.69 11.09
CA LYS A 293 -2.62 17.16 11.20
C LYS A 293 -1.38 17.81 10.56
N ARG A 294 -0.20 17.23 10.74
CA ARG A 294 1.03 17.70 10.10
C ARG A 294 0.97 17.54 8.58
N TYR A 295 0.46 16.41 8.11
CA TYR A 295 0.19 16.17 6.70
C TYR A 295 -0.84 17.15 6.13
N PHE A 296 -1.95 17.36 6.84
CA PHE A 296 -3.00 18.31 6.45
C PHE A 296 -2.47 19.75 6.31
N ALA A 297 -1.59 20.18 7.21
CA ALA A 297 -0.97 21.49 7.13
C ALA A 297 -0.15 21.72 5.82
N LYS A 298 0.35 20.63 5.22
CA LYS A 298 1.10 20.67 3.95
C LYS A 298 0.19 20.50 2.73
N MET A 299 -0.87 19.68 2.83
CA MET A 299 -1.67 19.22 1.69
C MET A 299 -3.09 19.79 1.65
N ASN A 300 -3.55 20.45 2.71
CA ASN A 300 -4.94 20.92 2.91
C ASN A 300 -6.00 19.83 2.68
N ARG A 301 -5.63 18.57 2.92
CA ARG A 301 -6.53 17.40 2.88
C ARG A 301 -5.98 16.31 3.79
N MET A 302 -6.88 15.44 4.30
CA MET A 302 -6.47 14.30 5.11
C MET A 302 -5.81 13.21 4.25
N PRO A 303 -4.83 12.49 4.81
CA PRO A 303 -4.14 11.42 4.11
C PRO A 303 -5.03 10.19 3.92
N THR A 304 -4.79 9.49 2.83
CA THR A 304 -5.32 8.14 2.59
C THR A 304 -4.44 7.08 3.26
N MET A 305 -4.90 5.82 3.26
CA MET A 305 -4.08 4.68 3.69
C MET A 305 -2.79 4.53 2.85
N TRP A 306 -2.82 4.93 1.57
CA TRP A 306 -1.66 4.84 0.69
C TRP A 306 -0.56 5.80 1.11
N GLN A 307 -0.89 7.05 1.35
CA GLN A 307 0.07 8.09 1.78
C GLN A 307 0.62 7.81 3.18
N ALA A 308 -0.22 7.30 4.09
CA ALA A 308 0.22 6.85 5.40
C ALA A 308 1.19 5.66 5.30
N GLY A 309 0.91 4.72 4.38
CA GLY A 309 1.79 3.61 4.06
C GLY A 309 3.13 4.03 3.47
N VAL A 310 3.16 5.05 2.59
CA VAL A 310 4.41 5.60 2.04
C VAL A 310 5.31 6.11 3.17
N TYR A 311 4.78 6.89 4.10
CA TYR A 311 5.56 7.35 5.25
C TYR A 311 6.09 6.17 6.08
N SER A 312 5.23 5.21 6.43
CA SER A 312 5.57 4.03 7.22
C SER A 312 6.71 3.22 6.58
N SER A 313 6.58 2.90 5.30
CA SER A 313 7.57 2.09 4.58
C SER A 313 8.91 2.79 4.42
N VAL A 314 8.91 4.09 4.13
CA VAL A 314 10.15 4.89 4.01
C VAL A 314 10.87 4.94 5.35
N MET A 315 10.16 5.19 6.47
CA MET A 315 10.75 5.14 7.80
C MET A 315 11.35 3.77 8.12
N HIS A 316 10.61 2.70 7.82
CA HIS A 316 11.07 1.33 8.05
C HIS A 316 12.30 0.98 7.19
N TYR A 317 12.31 1.37 5.93
CA TYR A 317 13.44 1.21 5.01
C TYR A 317 14.70 1.95 5.50
N LEU A 318 14.57 3.20 5.91
CA LEU A 318 15.70 3.99 6.42
C LEU A 318 16.27 3.41 7.73
N ASN A 319 15.41 2.92 8.62
CA ASN A 319 15.85 2.19 9.81
C ASN A 319 16.57 0.89 9.44
N ALA A 320 16.10 0.17 8.43
CA ALA A 320 16.74 -1.06 7.96
C ALA A 320 18.14 -0.79 7.36
N ILE A 321 18.33 0.30 6.59
CA ILE A 321 19.66 0.74 6.12
C ILE A 321 20.58 1.02 7.31
N LYS A 322 20.10 1.78 8.30
CA LYS A 322 20.86 2.10 9.51
C LYS A 322 21.30 0.84 10.25
N ASP A 323 20.40 -0.13 10.42
CA ASP A 323 20.65 -1.38 11.13
C ASP A 323 21.52 -2.35 10.33
N ALA A 324 21.40 -2.36 9.00
CA ALA A 324 22.23 -3.18 8.10
C ALA A 324 23.64 -2.60 7.90
N GLY A 325 23.82 -1.30 8.15
CA GLY A 325 25.09 -0.61 7.87
C GLY A 325 25.38 -0.43 6.37
N THR A 326 24.38 -0.61 5.50
CA THR A 326 24.51 -0.57 4.03
C THR A 326 23.14 -0.35 3.39
N ASP A 327 23.13 0.16 2.15
CA ASP A 327 21.95 0.26 1.28
C ASP A 327 21.83 -0.92 0.30
N GLU A 328 22.65 -1.97 0.45
CA GLU A 328 22.60 -3.17 -0.40
C GLU A 328 21.21 -3.83 -0.31
N PRO A 329 20.46 -3.97 -1.44
CA PRO A 329 19.03 -4.28 -1.45
C PRO A 329 18.63 -5.53 -0.66
N LEU A 330 19.33 -6.66 -0.84
CA LEU A 330 18.94 -7.90 -0.15
C LEU A 330 19.26 -7.87 1.36
N LYS A 331 20.32 -7.16 1.78
CA LYS A 331 20.63 -6.96 3.20
C LYS A 331 19.60 -6.07 3.86
N VAL A 332 19.20 -4.99 3.19
CA VAL A 332 18.14 -4.10 3.66
C VAL A 332 16.81 -4.84 3.74
N ALA A 333 16.43 -5.58 2.68
CA ALA A 333 15.22 -6.39 2.66
C ALA A 333 15.18 -7.44 3.79
N ALA A 334 16.32 -8.08 4.09
CA ALA A 334 16.42 -9.01 5.21
C ALA A 334 16.17 -8.30 6.55
N ARG A 335 16.77 -7.12 6.76
CA ARG A 335 16.56 -6.34 7.98
C ARG A 335 15.13 -5.83 8.12
N MET A 336 14.48 -5.46 7.02
CA MET A 336 13.07 -5.08 7.03
C MET A 336 12.16 -6.22 7.51
N ARG A 337 12.46 -7.47 7.13
CA ARG A 337 11.70 -8.65 7.58
C ARG A 337 11.98 -9.06 9.03
N GLU A 338 13.15 -8.77 9.56
CA GLU A 338 13.52 -9.11 10.94
C GLU A 338 12.89 -8.21 12.00
N LYS A 339 12.38 -7.05 11.61
CA LYS A 339 11.84 -6.05 12.54
C LYS A 339 10.34 -5.92 12.37
N PRO A 340 9.57 -5.95 13.46
CA PRO A 340 8.16 -5.62 13.40
C PRO A 340 7.98 -4.15 12.99
N ILE A 341 6.88 -3.87 12.33
CA ILE A 341 6.47 -2.52 11.97
C ILE A 341 5.54 -2.00 13.08
N GLU A 342 6.04 -1.05 13.86
CA GLU A 342 5.36 -0.47 15.02
C GLU A 342 5.34 1.05 14.91
N ASP A 343 4.34 1.58 14.21
CA ASP A 343 4.18 3.02 14.01
C ASP A 343 2.70 3.44 14.11
N PHE A 344 2.37 4.63 13.62
CA PHE A 344 0.98 5.08 13.62
C PHE A 344 0.13 4.38 12.53
N PHE A 345 0.76 3.88 11.44
CA PHE A 345 0.08 3.18 10.36
C PHE A 345 -0.23 1.73 10.73
N ALA A 346 0.76 0.99 11.22
CA ALA A 346 0.63 -0.41 11.58
C ALA A 346 1.09 -0.67 13.03
N ARG A 347 0.35 -1.52 13.72
CA ARG A 347 0.72 -2.11 15.00
C ARG A 347 0.79 -3.61 14.82
N ASN A 348 1.85 -4.22 15.31
CA ASN A 348 2.18 -5.63 15.04
C ASN A 348 2.27 -5.93 13.54
N GLY A 349 2.74 -4.97 12.74
CA GLY A 349 2.97 -5.17 11.31
C GLY A 349 4.15 -6.12 11.11
N GLU A 350 4.03 -7.04 10.14
CA GLU A 350 5.05 -8.02 9.79
C GLU A 350 5.27 -8.05 8.28
N LEU A 351 6.52 -7.98 7.86
CA LEU A 351 6.88 -8.21 6.46
C LEU A 351 7.22 -9.69 6.27
N ARG A 352 6.31 -10.45 5.66
CA ARG A 352 6.43 -11.89 5.45
C ARG A 352 7.49 -12.27 4.41
N GLU A 353 7.75 -13.59 4.31
CA GLU A 353 8.70 -14.15 3.33
C GLU A 353 8.31 -13.91 1.86
N ASP A 354 7.00 -13.77 1.56
CA ASP A 354 6.47 -13.39 0.25
C ASP A 354 6.54 -11.87 -0.03
N ASN A 355 7.15 -11.10 0.88
CA ASN A 355 7.28 -9.65 0.82
C ASN A 355 5.95 -8.88 0.85
N LEU A 356 4.91 -9.49 1.42
CA LEU A 356 3.68 -8.79 1.80
C LEU A 356 3.76 -8.31 3.25
N MET A 357 3.48 -7.03 3.49
CA MET A 357 3.35 -6.48 4.83
C MET A 357 1.96 -6.78 5.37
N VAL A 358 1.89 -7.62 6.39
CA VAL A 358 0.66 -8.03 7.06
C VAL A 358 0.41 -7.13 8.27
N HIS A 359 -0.80 -6.60 8.37
CA HIS A 359 -1.23 -5.72 9.46
C HIS A 359 -2.76 -5.68 9.54
N ASP A 360 -3.29 -5.15 10.63
CA ASP A 360 -4.73 -5.08 10.85
C ASP A 360 -5.42 -4.12 9.87
N LEU A 361 -6.66 -4.47 9.51
CA LEU A 361 -7.56 -3.66 8.70
C LEU A 361 -8.83 -3.31 9.50
N MET A 362 -9.64 -2.42 8.94
CA MET A 362 -10.92 -2.02 9.52
C MET A 362 -12.01 -2.07 8.47
N LEU A 363 -13.14 -2.71 8.80
CA LEU A 363 -14.40 -2.42 8.14
C LEU A 363 -14.96 -1.13 8.71
N VAL A 364 -15.26 -0.18 7.84
CA VAL A 364 -15.87 1.10 8.22
C VAL A 364 -17.14 1.34 7.44
N GLN A 365 -18.02 2.16 8.01
CA GLN A 365 -19.19 2.72 7.34
C GLN A 365 -19.05 4.22 7.25
N VAL A 366 -19.39 4.78 6.10
CA VAL A 366 -19.45 6.24 5.92
C VAL A 366 -20.61 6.79 6.73
N LYS A 367 -20.33 7.78 7.57
CA LYS A 367 -21.30 8.48 8.43
C LYS A 367 -22.33 9.24 7.60
N SER A 368 -23.53 9.44 8.16
CA SER A 368 -24.46 10.44 7.67
C SER A 368 -23.97 11.85 8.01
N PRO A 369 -24.52 12.91 7.36
CA PRO A 369 -24.21 14.30 7.73
C PRO A 369 -24.44 14.61 9.22
N GLU A 370 -25.49 14.01 9.82
CA GLU A 370 -25.87 14.23 11.22
C GLU A 370 -24.91 13.52 12.20
N GLU A 371 -24.27 12.43 11.78
CA GLU A 371 -23.29 11.68 12.59
C GLU A 371 -21.90 12.34 12.56
N SER A 372 -21.58 13.10 11.51
CA SER A 372 -20.29 13.78 11.37
C SER A 372 -20.24 15.04 12.22
N LYS A 373 -19.23 15.17 13.08
CA LYS A 373 -19.11 16.24 14.08
C LYS A 373 -18.15 17.35 13.68
N TYR A 374 -17.24 17.10 12.76
CA TYR A 374 -16.20 18.02 12.30
C TYR A 374 -15.70 17.65 10.89
N PRO A 375 -14.98 18.52 10.20
CA PRO A 375 -14.46 18.22 8.87
C PRO A 375 -13.64 16.91 8.83
N TRP A 376 -13.87 16.08 7.84
CA TRP A 376 -13.22 14.77 7.64
C TRP A 376 -13.59 13.68 8.65
N ASP A 377 -14.55 13.92 9.53
CA ASP A 377 -15.12 12.90 10.42
C ASP A 377 -16.10 12.01 9.65
N TYR A 378 -15.57 11.16 8.77
CA TYR A 378 -16.39 10.44 7.79
C TYR A 378 -16.66 9.00 8.14
N TYR A 379 -15.86 8.37 9.01
CA TYR A 379 -15.94 6.94 9.23
C TYR A 379 -16.39 6.56 10.62
N LYS A 380 -17.27 5.56 10.65
CA LYS A 380 -17.64 4.78 11.83
C LYS A 380 -16.99 3.41 11.69
N ILE A 381 -16.08 3.07 12.59
CA ILE A 381 -15.41 1.77 12.61
C ILE A 381 -16.41 0.73 13.08
N LEU A 382 -16.70 -0.28 12.26
CA LEU A 382 -17.64 -1.37 12.54
C LEU A 382 -16.94 -2.63 13.06
N ALA A 383 -15.76 -2.93 12.54
CA ALA A 383 -14.96 -4.08 12.94
C ALA A 383 -13.47 -3.81 12.71
N ARG A 384 -12.62 -4.46 13.50
CA ARG A 384 -11.20 -4.64 13.23
C ARG A 384 -10.97 -6.06 12.76
N ILE A 385 -10.18 -6.22 11.73
CA ILE A 385 -9.85 -7.50 11.11
C ILE A 385 -8.34 -7.71 11.30
N SER A 386 -7.98 -8.83 11.90
CA SER A 386 -6.56 -9.14 12.10
C SER A 386 -5.84 -9.27 10.75
N GLY A 387 -4.57 -8.91 10.70
CA GLY A 387 -3.76 -9.07 9.49
C GLY A 387 -3.73 -10.53 9.02
N GLU A 388 -3.65 -11.48 9.94
CA GLU A 388 -3.68 -12.92 9.64
C GLU A 388 -4.97 -13.33 8.91
N ASP A 389 -6.13 -12.87 9.37
CA ASP A 389 -7.42 -13.15 8.72
C ASP A 389 -7.52 -12.44 7.36
N ALA A 390 -7.15 -11.16 7.30
CA ALA A 390 -7.29 -10.33 6.11
C ALA A 390 -6.44 -10.84 4.94
N PHE A 391 -5.15 -11.00 5.18
CA PHE A 391 -4.19 -11.39 4.14
C PHE A 391 -4.07 -12.91 3.97
N GLY A 392 -4.43 -13.68 5.01
CA GLY A 392 -4.32 -15.15 5.02
C GLY A 392 -2.88 -15.65 4.85
N PRO A 393 -2.66 -16.95 4.58
CA PRO A 393 -1.33 -17.52 4.44
C PRO A 393 -0.61 -17.01 3.19
N PRO A 394 0.74 -17.09 3.17
CA PRO A 394 1.52 -16.81 1.96
C PRO A 394 1.06 -17.61 0.75
N ASP A 395 1.13 -17.01 -0.43
CA ASP A 395 0.74 -17.69 -1.68
C ASP A 395 1.80 -18.74 -2.05
N PRO A 396 1.43 -20.02 -2.17
CA PRO A 396 2.36 -21.09 -2.56
C PRO A 396 2.92 -20.94 -3.98
N ALA A 397 2.34 -20.05 -4.81
CA ALA A 397 2.87 -19.71 -6.12
C ALA A 397 4.10 -18.79 -6.05
N CYS A 398 4.35 -18.15 -4.90
CA CYS A 398 5.54 -17.34 -4.69
C CYS A 398 6.77 -18.24 -4.49
N PRO A 399 7.82 -18.12 -5.33
CA PRO A 399 9.03 -18.93 -5.21
C PRO A 399 9.87 -18.62 -3.95
N LEU A 400 9.59 -17.56 -3.21
CA LEU A 400 10.25 -17.20 -1.96
C LEU A 400 9.69 -17.97 -0.76
N VAL A 401 8.46 -18.45 -0.87
CA VAL A 401 7.77 -19.22 0.19
C VAL A 401 8.37 -20.63 0.28
N LYS A 402 8.88 -20.95 1.45
CA LYS A 402 9.42 -22.30 1.68
C LYS A 402 8.28 -23.32 1.69
N LYS A 403 8.43 -24.39 0.90
CA LYS A 403 7.47 -25.50 0.82
C LYS A 403 7.63 -26.44 2.01
#